data_c1d05be173c16729652a46d494fdc161
#
_entry.id   c1d05be173c16729652a46d494fdc161
#
_cell.length_a   1.000
_cell.length_b   1.000
_cell.length_c   1.000
_cell.angle_alpha   90.00
_cell.angle_beta   90.00
_cell.angle_gamma   90.00
#
_symmetry.space_group_name_H-M   'P 1'
#
loop_
_entity.id
_entity.type
_entity.pdbx_description
1 polymer ?
#
loop_
_entity_poly.entity_id
_entity_poly.type
_entity_poly.pdbx_seq_one_letter_code
_entity_poly.pdbx_strand_id
1 'polypeptide(L)'
;MQEDIEAQARKEVDRVDKIMAGLEVTDPKAKELVSVLESYHMDCRNFLERHQFLQALEAAYICWAYVDAGLHLGVFNVPESMRRVFTV
;
A
#
# COMPACT_ATOMS: atom_id res chain seq x y z
N MET A 1 2.11 -17.83 -20.34
CA MET A 1 2.71 -16.50 -20.52
C MET A 1 3.16 -15.94 -19.17
N GLN A 2 4.40 -15.52 -19.11
CA GLN A 2 4.91 -14.92 -17.88
C GLN A 2 4.53 -13.46 -17.80
N GLU A 3 4.10 -13.04 -16.63
CA GLU A 3 3.91 -11.63 -16.39
C GLU A 3 5.26 -10.94 -16.29
N ASP A 4 5.34 -9.75 -16.84
CA ASP A 4 6.50 -8.89 -16.68
C ASP A 4 6.52 -8.36 -15.24
N ILE A 5 7.50 -8.80 -14.46
CA ILE A 5 7.60 -8.44 -13.05
C ILE A 5 7.83 -6.93 -12.88
N GLU A 6 8.55 -6.29 -13.80
CA GLU A 6 8.72 -4.85 -13.76
C GLU A 6 7.39 -4.13 -13.93
N ALA A 7 6.60 -4.51 -14.94
CA ALA A 7 5.30 -3.90 -15.18
C ALA A 7 4.37 -4.09 -13.98
N GLN A 8 4.40 -5.28 -13.40
CA GLN A 8 3.59 -5.58 -12.21
C GLN A 8 4.02 -4.74 -11.01
N ALA A 9 5.33 -4.62 -10.79
CA ALA A 9 5.86 -3.80 -9.69
C ALA A 9 5.46 -2.33 -9.86
N ARG A 10 5.62 -1.78 -11.06
CA ARG A 10 5.25 -0.39 -11.33
C ARG A 10 3.77 -0.15 -11.10
N LYS A 11 2.94 -1.07 -11.53
CA LYS A 11 1.50 -1.00 -11.34
C LYS A 11 1.12 -0.99 -9.85
N GLU A 12 1.70 -1.91 -9.08
CA GLU A 12 1.35 -2.04 -7.67
C GLU A 12 1.89 -0.88 -6.83
N VAL A 13 3.09 -0.39 -7.12
CA VAL A 13 3.62 0.78 -6.42
C VAL A 13 2.77 2.02 -6.73
N ASP A 14 2.36 2.20 -7.98
CA ASP A 14 1.48 3.31 -8.37
C ASP A 14 0.15 3.24 -7.60
N ARG A 15 -0.42 2.05 -7.45
CA ARG A 15 -1.66 1.85 -6.70
C ARG A 15 -1.49 2.19 -5.23
N VAL A 16 -0.36 1.78 -4.63
CA VAL A 16 -0.05 2.12 -3.23
C VAL A 16 0.09 3.63 -3.09
N ASP A 17 0.78 4.30 -4.01
CA ASP A 17 0.90 5.76 -3.99
C ASP A 17 -0.47 6.43 -3.94
N LYS A 18 -1.40 5.97 -4.77
CA LYS A 18 -2.77 6.52 -4.82
C LYS A 18 -3.54 6.28 -3.54
N ILE A 19 -3.42 5.07 -2.99
CA ILE A 19 -4.09 4.72 -1.73
C ILE A 19 -3.56 5.58 -0.60
N MET A 20 -2.24 5.70 -0.50
CA MET A 20 -1.63 6.50 0.56
C MET A 20 -2.02 7.97 0.46
N ALA A 21 -2.16 8.50 -0.76
CA ALA A 21 -2.58 9.88 -0.96
C ALA A 21 -4.02 10.13 -0.48
N GLY A 22 -4.88 9.10 -0.55
CA GLY A 22 -6.28 9.22 -0.14
C GLY A 22 -6.60 8.65 1.23
N LEU A 23 -5.61 8.11 1.93
CA LEU A 23 -5.82 7.47 3.22
C LEU A 23 -6.18 8.50 4.29
N GLU A 24 -7.24 8.20 5.05
CA GLU A 24 -7.65 9.00 6.19
C GLU A 24 -7.45 8.17 7.45
N VAL A 25 -6.81 8.74 8.46
CA VAL A 25 -6.63 8.10 9.77
C VAL A 25 -7.75 8.60 10.66
N THR A 26 -8.63 7.68 11.08
CA THR A 26 -9.84 8.04 11.82
C THR A 26 -9.70 7.86 13.33
N ASP A 27 -8.58 7.28 13.78
CA ASP A 27 -8.34 7.05 15.20
C ASP A 27 -6.86 7.31 15.50
N PRO A 28 -6.53 8.22 16.43
CA PRO A 28 -5.14 8.51 16.78
C PRO A 28 -4.37 7.30 17.35
N LYS A 29 -5.06 6.25 17.78
CA LYS A 29 -4.40 5.02 18.21
C LYS A 29 -3.67 4.31 17.07
N ALA A 30 -3.98 4.65 15.82
CA ALA A 30 -3.35 4.05 14.66
C ALA A 30 -1.97 4.66 14.33
N LYS A 31 -1.46 5.55 15.16
CA LYS A 31 -0.21 6.27 14.89
C LYS A 31 0.96 5.35 14.54
N GLU A 32 1.15 4.28 15.31
CA GLU A 32 2.23 3.33 15.03
C GLU A 32 2.01 2.57 13.75
N LEU A 33 0.76 2.19 13.49
CA LEU A 33 0.39 1.49 12.26
C LEU A 33 0.69 2.37 11.04
N VAL A 34 0.36 3.65 11.12
CA VAL A 34 0.64 4.62 10.06
C VAL A 34 2.15 4.73 9.83
N SER A 35 2.94 4.82 10.90
CA SER A 35 4.38 4.94 10.81
C SER A 35 4.99 3.73 10.09
N VAL A 36 4.57 2.53 10.44
CA VAL A 36 5.04 1.30 9.80
C VAL A 36 4.61 1.26 8.33
N LEU A 37 3.36 1.63 8.06
CA LEU A 37 2.82 1.67 6.70
C LEU A 37 3.62 2.65 5.82
N GLU A 38 3.93 3.83 6.34
CA GLU A 38 4.73 4.82 5.63
C GLU A 38 6.13 4.30 5.32
N SER A 39 6.74 3.55 6.23
CA SER A 39 8.05 2.93 6.01
C SER A 39 8.00 1.93 4.87
N TYR A 40 6.99 1.06 4.82
CA TYR A 40 6.85 0.11 3.73
C TYR A 40 6.54 0.80 2.41
N HIS A 41 5.77 1.88 2.44
CA HIS A 41 5.50 2.68 1.24
C HIS A 41 6.80 3.27 0.68
N MET A 42 7.64 3.84 1.54
CA MET A 42 8.94 4.37 1.14
C MET A 42 9.82 3.25 0.58
N ASP A 43 9.83 2.10 1.24
CA ASP A 43 10.63 0.94 0.79
C ASP A 43 10.22 0.50 -0.60
N CYS A 44 8.93 0.37 -0.89
CA CYS A 44 8.49 -0.12 -2.19
C CYS A 44 8.90 0.85 -3.31
N ARG A 45 8.86 2.15 -3.05
CA ARG A 45 9.32 3.15 -4.02
C ARG A 45 10.83 3.08 -4.23
N ASN A 46 11.60 2.95 -3.16
CA ASN A 46 13.05 2.84 -3.25
C ASN A 46 13.49 1.58 -3.98
N PHE A 47 12.85 0.46 -3.70
CA PHE A 47 13.12 -0.79 -4.42
C PHE A 47 12.82 -0.65 -5.91
N LEU A 48 11.71 0.00 -6.24
CA LEU A 48 11.35 0.21 -7.64
C LEU A 48 12.41 1.04 -8.36
N GLU A 49 12.88 2.11 -7.74
CA GLU A 49 13.92 2.97 -8.32
C GLU A 49 15.24 2.23 -8.56
N ARG A 50 15.54 1.25 -7.71
CA ARG A 50 16.74 0.42 -7.82
C ARG A 50 16.55 -0.78 -8.73
N HIS A 51 15.42 -0.89 -9.40
CA HIS A 51 15.05 -2.02 -10.25
C HIS A 51 15.04 -3.35 -9.50
N GLN A 52 14.72 -3.31 -8.22
CA GLN A 52 14.51 -4.49 -7.39
C GLN A 52 13.01 -4.79 -7.36
N PHE A 53 12.52 -5.33 -8.48
CA PHE A 53 11.08 -5.42 -8.72
C PHE A 53 10.36 -6.40 -7.81
N LEU A 54 10.97 -7.53 -7.50
CA LEU A 54 10.37 -8.49 -6.58
C LEU A 54 10.19 -7.88 -5.20
N GLN A 55 11.23 -7.23 -4.69
CA GLN A 55 11.17 -6.56 -3.39
C GLN A 55 10.16 -5.42 -3.37
N ALA A 56 10.06 -4.68 -4.48
CA ALA A 56 9.06 -3.63 -4.60
C ALA A 56 7.64 -4.20 -4.50
N LEU A 57 7.38 -5.33 -5.16
CA LEU A 57 6.10 -6.02 -5.07
C LEU A 57 5.80 -6.49 -3.64
N GLU A 58 6.79 -7.10 -2.99
CA GLU A 58 6.62 -7.57 -1.61
C GLU A 58 6.23 -6.42 -0.68
N ALA A 59 6.95 -5.30 -0.77
CA ALA A 59 6.66 -4.14 0.08
C ALA A 59 5.30 -3.53 -0.26
N ALA A 60 4.93 -3.49 -1.54
CA ALA A 60 3.61 -2.97 -1.95
C ALA A 60 2.48 -3.82 -1.38
N TYR A 61 2.60 -5.15 -1.44
CA TYR A 61 1.57 -6.03 -0.88
C TYR A 61 1.48 -5.94 0.63
N ILE A 62 2.59 -5.67 1.31
CA ILE A 62 2.56 -5.41 2.76
C ILE A 62 1.76 -4.14 3.03
N CYS A 63 1.94 -3.08 2.23
CA CYS A 63 1.13 -1.85 2.36
C CYS A 63 -0.35 -2.17 2.21
N TRP A 64 -0.73 -2.97 1.20
CA TRP A 64 -2.11 -3.38 1.00
C TRP A 64 -2.69 -4.05 2.24
N ALA A 65 -1.93 -4.98 2.83
CA ALA A 65 -2.36 -5.72 4.00
C ALA A 65 -2.59 -4.80 5.20
N TYR A 66 -1.69 -3.85 5.42
CA TYR A 66 -1.83 -2.89 6.52
C TYR A 66 -3.04 -1.97 6.34
N VAL A 67 -3.26 -1.49 5.13
CA VAL A 67 -4.44 -0.64 4.84
C VAL A 67 -5.71 -1.44 5.04
N ASP A 68 -5.75 -2.67 4.52
CA ASP A 68 -6.91 -3.55 4.67
C ASP A 68 -7.21 -3.80 6.15
N ALA A 69 -6.19 -4.13 6.93
CA ALA A 69 -6.34 -4.33 8.37
C ALA A 69 -6.87 -3.08 9.07
N GLY A 70 -6.35 -1.93 8.71
CA GLY A 70 -6.81 -0.66 9.30
C GLY A 70 -8.27 -0.34 8.96
N LEU A 71 -8.71 -0.70 7.75
CA LEU A 71 -10.13 -0.56 7.37
C LEU A 71 -11.01 -1.49 8.21
N HIS A 72 -10.60 -2.73 8.39
CA HIS A 72 -11.33 -3.69 9.21
C HIS A 72 -11.41 -3.28 10.67
N LEU A 73 -10.34 -2.69 11.19
CA LEU A 73 -10.30 -2.21 12.57
C LEU A 73 -11.03 -0.88 12.77
N GLY A 74 -11.41 -0.22 11.68
CA GLY A 74 -12.11 1.05 11.76
C GLY A 74 -11.21 2.22 12.09
N VAL A 75 -9.89 2.09 11.91
CA VAL A 75 -8.92 3.17 12.19
C VAL A 75 -8.46 3.89 10.94
N PHE A 76 -8.76 3.34 9.77
CA PHE A 76 -8.48 3.96 8.47
C PHE A 76 -9.76 4.09 7.65
N ASN A 77 -9.76 5.07 6.76
CA ASN A 77 -10.76 5.17 5.72
C ASN A 77 -10.07 5.55 4.40
N VAL A 78 -10.67 5.14 3.28
CA VAL A 78 -10.20 5.49 1.95
C VAL A 78 -11.38 5.99 1.15
N PRO A 79 -11.15 6.78 0.08
CA PRO A 79 -12.24 7.21 -0.79
C PRO A 79 -13.03 6.01 -1.31
N GLU A 80 -14.32 6.18 -1.47
CA GLU A 80 -15.21 5.08 -1.90
C GLU A 80 -14.77 4.46 -3.21
N SER A 81 -14.23 5.26 -4.12
CA SER A 81 -13.71 4.80 -5.40
C SER A 81 -12.57 3.77 -5.24
N MET A 82 -11.89 3.78 -4.09
CA MET A 82 -10.78 2.87 -3.81
C MET A 82 -11.20 1.66 -2.97
N ARG A 83 -12.39 1.68 -2.38
CA ARG A 83 -12.83 0.62 -1.48
C ARG A 83 -13.02 -0.72 -2.17
N ARG A 84 -13.29 -0.71 -3.46
CA ARG A 84 -13.56 -1.93 -4.23
C ARG A 84 -12.38 -2.90 -4.25
N VAL A 85 -11.17 -2.40 -4.05
CA VAL A 85 -9.97 -3.25 -4.09
C VAL A 85 -9.71 -3.96 -2.77
N PHE A 86 -10.49 -3.64 -1.75
CA PHE A 86 -10.40 -4.27 -0.43
C PHE A 86 -11.61 -5.14 -0.17
N THR A 87 -11.45 -6.11 0.73
CA THR A 87 -12.50 -7.08 1.08
C THR A 87 -13.38 -6.64 2.25
N VAL A 88 -13.48 -5.35 2.46
CA VAL A 88 -14.26 -4.79 3.58
C VAL A 88 -15.68 -4.44 3.19
#